data_6075b0b3b4f3e6ba690e163044119a64
#
_entry.id   6075b0b3b4f3e6ba690e163044119a64
#
_cell.length_a   1.000
_cell.length_b   1.000
_cell.length_c   1.000
_cell.angle_alpha   90.00
_cell.angle_beta   90.00
_cell.angle_gamma   90.00
#
_symmetry.space_group_name_H-M   'P 1'
#
loop_
_entity.id
_entity.type
_entity.pdbx_description
1 polymer ?
#
loop_
_entity_poly.entity_id
_entity_poly.type
_entity_poly.pdbx_seq_one_letter_code
_entity_poly.pdbx_strand_id
1 'polypeptide(L)'
;MDVGLASLVLLLTQPSMPPANAPGQPPPAHPRGTDAPNPWVQRWTHLIAPGGEVLDLACGHGRHMRHLAEHGFRPVGVDRDPLALAQAQTWGETCLADVENQAWPFPGRLFDAVVITHYLWRPLLPQILASLAPDGVLIHETFAQGNETVGRPSRPDFLLRHGELLEMCEGMHIVAYENGFIDAPARFVQRVVAVQSGPDHTHTVRYPLSVE
;
A
#
# COMPACT_ATOMS: atom_id res chain seq x y z
N MET A 1 36.90 -33.77 -53.47
CA MET A 1 37.12 -33.41 -52.06
C MET A 1 35.93 -32.58 -51.67
N ASP A 2 34.94 -33.21 -51.02
CA ASP A 2 33.63 -32.64 -50.72
C ASP A 2 33.61 -32.41 -49.22
N VAL A 3 33.52 -31.13 -48.81
CA VAL A 3 33.45 -30.71 -47.40
C VAL A 3 32.00 -30.34 -47.08
N GLY A 4 31.29 -31.32 -46.51
CA GLY A 4 29.93 -31.15 -46.04
C GLY A 4 29.83 -30.18 -44.88
N LEU A 5 29.06 -29.10 -45.06
CA LEU A 5 28.62 -28.19 -44.00
C LEU A 5 27.47 -28.86 -43.20
N ALA A 6 27.75 -29.24 -41.97
CA ALA A 6 26.72 -29.66 -41.01
C ALA A 6 26.01 -28.42 -40.43
N SER A 7 24.76 -28.19 -40.81
CA SER A 7 23.90 -27.20 -40.20
C SER A 7 23.43 -27.66 -38.82
N LEU A 8 23.93 -27.01 -37.79
CA LEU A 8 23.46 -27.19 -36.39
C LEU A 8 22.18 -26.37 -36.20
N VAL A 9 21.04 -27.06 -36.21
CA VAL A 9 19.74 -26.46 -35.88
C VAL A 9 19.61 -26.42 -34.36
N LEU A 10 19.75 -25.21 -33.78
CA LEU A 10 19.52 -24.95 -32.35
C LEU A 10 18.00 -24.87 -32.12
N LEU A 11 17.39 -25.94 -31.57
CA LEU A 11 16.01 -25.91 -31.09
C LEU A 11 15.95 -25.06 -29.83
N LEU A 12 15.47 -23.82 -29.96
CA LEU A 12 15.06 -23.00 -28.83
C LEU A 12 13.74 -23.55 -28.29
N THR A 13 13.80 -24.28 -27.19
CA THR A 13 12.61 -24.63 -26.40
C THR A 13 12.06 -23.38 -25.73
N GLN A 14 10.92 -22.87 -26.23
CA GLN A 14 10.19 -21.83 -25.58
C GLN A 14 9.55 -22.34 -24.26
N PRO A 15 9.62 -21.61 -23.16
CA PRO A 15 8.89 -22.00 -21.96
C PRO A 15 7.38 -21.94 -22.24
N SER A 16 6.68 -23.06 -22.01
CA SER A 16 5.23 -23.16 -22.16
C SER A 16 4.54 -22.25 -21.16
N MET A 17 3.71 -21.34 -21.68
CA MET A 17 2.81 -20.54 -20.86
C MET A 17 1.79 -21.44 -20.15
N PRO A 18 1.49 -21.22 -18.86
CA PRO A 18 0.43 -21.96 -18.17
C PRO A 18 -0.94 -21.62 -18.81
N PRO A 19 -1.88 -22.60 -18.85
CA PRO A 19 -3.18 -22.41 -19.51
C PRO A 19 -4.00 -21.30 -18.81
N ALA A 20 -4.69 -20.50 -19.63
CA ALA A 20 -5.63 -19.49 -19.17
C ALA A 20 -6.79 -20.17 -18.38
N ASN A 21 -7.13 -19.61 -17.23
CA ASN A 21 -8.21 -20.11 -16.36
C ASN A 21 -9.55 -20.19 -17.12
N ALA A 22 -10.26 -21.29 -16.91
CA ALA A 22 -11.61 -21.52 -17.43
C ALA A 22 -12.61 -20.49 -16.88
N PRO A 23 -13.63 -20.06 -17.67
CA PRO A 23 -14.67 -19.14 -17.22
C PRO A 23 -15.51 -19.78 -16.11
N GLY A 24 -15.62 -19.13 -14.94
CA GLY A 24 -16.42 -19.57 -13.79
C GLY A 24 -15.63 -20.00 -12.55
N GLN A 25 -14.33 -20.03 -12.59
CA GLN A 25 -13.52 -20.29 -11.40
C GLN A 25 -13.31 -18.96 -10.64
N PRO A 26 -13.62 -18.89 -9.33
CA PRO A 26 -13.27 -17.70 -8.56
C PRO A 26 -11.77 -17.48 -8.67
N PRO A 27 -11.30 -16.22 -8.74
CA PRO A 27 -9.88 -15.94 -8.80
C PRO A 27 -9.19 -16.66 -7.63
N PRO A 28 -8.00 -17.27 -7.86
CA PRO A 28 -7.27 -17.88 -6.76
C PRO A 28 -7.12 -16.84 -5.66
N ALA A 29 -7.47 -17.25 -4.43
CA ALA A 29 -7.25 -16.41 -3.27
C ALA A 29 -5.81 -15.90 -3.33
N HIS A 30 -5.64 -14.57 -3.33
CA HIS A 30 -4.30 -13.98 -3.23
C HIS A 30 -3.56 -14.72 -2.12
N PRO A 31 -2.27 -15.09 -2.29
CA PRO A 31 -1.52 -15.67 -1.19
C PRO A 31 -1.76 -14.75 0.00
N ARG A 32 -2.36 -15.30 1.06
CA ARG A 32 -2.70 -14.57 2.29
C ARG A 32 -1.45 -13.80 2.65
N GLY A 33 -1.55 -12.46 2.61
CA GLY A 33 -0.40 -11.61 2.79
C GLY A 33 0.37 -12.10 4.01
N THR A 34 1.67 -12.12 3.93
CA THR A 34 2.51 -12.53 5.08
C THR A 34 1.98 -11.82 6.31
N ASP A 35 1.85 -12.51 7.45
CA ASP A 35 1.43 -11.91 8.74
C ASP A 35 2.36 -10.75 9.17
N ALA A 36 3.46 -10.57 8.48
CA ALA A 36 4.41 -9.48 8.69
C ALA A 36 3.87 -8.15 8.15
N PRO A 37 4.03 -7.06 8.90
CA PRO A 37 3.73 -5.72 8.43
C PRO A 37 4.61 -5.34 7.24
N ASN A 38 4.12 -4.44 6.40
CA ASN A 38 4.85 -3.97 5.24
C ASN A 38 6.15 -3.25 5.69
N PRO A 39 7.32 -3.56 5.10
CA PRO A 39 8.60 -2.93 5.46
C PRO A 39 8.61 -1.40 5.32
N TRP A 40 7.82 -0.84 4.38
CA TRP A 40 7.68 0.59 4.24
C TRP A 40 6.96 1.21 5.44
N VAL A 41 5.90 0.57 5.91
CA VAL A 41 5.19 1.00 7.13
C VAL A 41 6.13 0.91 8.34
N GLN A 42 6.82 -0.21 8.51
CA GLN A 42 7.76 -0.40 9.63
C GLN A 42 8.84 0.69 9.66
N ARG A 43 9.43 0.99 8.50
CA ARG A 43 10.49 1.98 8.36
C ARG A 43 10.06 3.37 8.83
N TRP A 44 8.81 3.76 8.58
CA TRP A 44 8.38 5.14 8.74
C TRP A 44 7.42 5.38 9.93
N THR A 45 7.06 4.33 10.65
CA THR A 45 6.20 4.42 11.86
C THR A 45 6.73 5.42 12.90
N HIS A 46 8.05 5.61 12.96
CA HIS A 46 8.70 6.54 13.91
C HIS A 46 8.38 8.02 13.67
N LEU A 47 7.82 8.38 12.53
CA LEU A 47 7.38 9.75 12.25
C LEU A 47 6.02 10.09 12.84
N ILE A 48 5.26 9.09 13.27
CA ILE A 48 3.93 9.26 13.87
C ILE A 48 4.11 9.76 15.31
N ALA A 49 3.28 10.71 15.71
CA ALA A 49 3.30 11.25 17.08
C ALA A 49 3.14 10.11 18.11
N PRO A 50 3.94 10.07 19.18
CA PRO A 50 3.86 9.02 20.20
C PRO A 50 2.44 8.86 20.76
N GLY A 51 1.91 7.64 20.79
CA GLY A 51 0.55 7.36 21.23
C GLY A 51 -0.54 7.84 20.26
N GLY A 52 -0.16 8.26 19.05
CA GLY A 52 -1.05 8.78 18.03
C GLY A 52 -2.12 7.78 17.59
N GLU A 53 -3.22 8.32 17.08
CA GLU A 53 -4.30 7.53 16.49
C GLU A 53 -4.03 7.30 15.00
N VAL A 54 -4.02 6.04 14.56
CA VAL A 54 -3.60 5.66 13.22
C VAL A 54 -4.69 4.89 12.50
N LEU A 55 -5.15 5.43 11.37
CA LEU A 55 -6.08 4.73 10.48
C LEU A 55 -5.31 3.75 9.58
N ASP A 56 -5.65 2.47 9.64
CA ASP A 56 -5.22 1.43 8.68
C ASP A 56 -6.38 1.20 7.68
N LEU A 57 -6.23 1.75 6.48
CA LEU A 57 -7.27 1.70 5.44
C LEU A 57 -7.19 0.39 4.66
N ALA A 58 -8.32 -0.33 4.53
CA ALA A 58 -8.39 -1.68 4.01
C ALA A 58 -7.46 -2.62 4.80
N CYS A 59 -7.64 -2.61 6.12
CA CYS A 59 -6.71 -3.22 7.08
C CYS A 59 -6.64 -4.75 7.00
N GLY A 60 -7.62 -5.41 6.36
CA GLY A 60 -7.70 -6.86 6.31
C GLY A 60 -7.67 -7.48 7.70
N HIS A 61 -6.80 -8.45 7.91
CA HIS A 61 -6.64 -9.16 9.20
C HIS A 61 -5.83 -8.36 10.25
N GLY A 62 -5.51 -7.09 10.00
CA GLY A 62 -4.89 -6.18 10.96
C GLY A 62 -3.38 -6.37 11.17
N ARG A 63 -2.62 -6.81 10.16
CA ARG A 63 -1.16 -6.98 10.26
C ARG A 63 -0.43 -5.67 10.63
N HIS A 64 -0.89 -4.53 10.08
CA HIS A 64 -0.33 -3.23 10.44
C HIS A 64 -0.89 -2.72 11.76
N MET A 65 -2.18 -2.97 12.05
CA MET A 65 -2.77 -2.64 13.35
C MET A 65 -1.99 -3.32 14.48
N ARG A 66 -1.63 -4.61 14.32
CA ARG A 66 -0.78 -5.30 15.28
C ARG A 66 0.54 -4.58 15.50
N HIS A 67 1.27 -4.31 14.42
CA HIS A 67 2.55 -3.60 14.48
C HIS A 67 2.42 -2.24 15.18
N LEU A 68 1.40 -1.46 14.83
CA LEU A 68 1.14 -0.16 15.42
C LEU A 68 0.83 -0.27 16.92
N ALA A 69 -0.04 -1.20 17.33
CA ALA A 69 -0.37 -1.43 18.74
C ALA A 69 0.85 -1.86 19.56
N GLU A 70 1.68 -2.77 19.03
CA GLU A 70 2.93 -3.22 19.65
C GLU A 70 3.95 -2.08 19.85
N HIS A 71 3.85 -1.00 19.04
CA HIS A 71 4.68 0.22 19.14
C HIS A 71 4.01 1.37 19.90
N GLY A 72 2.89 1.09 20.60
CA GLY A 72 2.23 2.06 21.48
C GLY A 72 1.30 3.05 20.79
N PHE A 73 0.92 2.84 19.53
CA PHE A 73 -0.10 3.63 18.83
C PHE A 73 -1.51 3.10 19.10
N ARG A 74 -2.52 3.88 18.73
CA ARG A 74 -3.94 3.51 18.80
C ARG A 74 -4.48 3.26 17.39
N PRO A 75 -4.39 2.01 16.87
CA PRO A 75 -4.84 1.73 15.52
C PRO A 75 -6.37 1.67 15.43
N VAL A 76 -6.87 2.19 14.33
CA VAL A 76 -8.26 2.11 13.88
C VAL A 76 -8.25 1.46 12.50
N GLY A 77 -8.85 0.29 12.36
CA GLY A 77 -8.91 -0.43 11.08
C GLY A 77 -10.27 -0.27 10.40
N VAL A 78 -10.30 -0.08 9.10
CA VAL A 78 -11.51 -0.17 8.31
C VAL A 78 -11.34 -1.20 7.20
N ASP A 79 -12.31 -2.10 7.06
CA ASP A 79 -12.37 -3.08 5.98
C ASP A 79 -13.81 -3.47 5.69
N ARG A 80 -14.07 -4.04 4.51
CA ARG A 80 -15.38 -4.56 4.12
C ARG A 80 -15.58 -6.05 4.48
N ASP A 81 -14.52 -6.76 4.86
CA ASP A 81 -14.58 -8.17 5.23
C ASP A 81 -14.75 -8.34 6.73
N PRO A 82 -15.95 -8.77 7.22
CA PRO A 82 -16.20 -8.96 8.63
C PRO A 82 -15.36 -10.08 9.25
N LEU A 83 -14.93 -11.08 8.47
CA LEU A 83 -14.08 -12.17 8.98
C LEU A 83 -12.64 -11.70 9.21
N ALA A 84 -12.16 -10.82 8.35
CA ALA A 84 -10.86 -10.19 8.54
C ALA A 84 -10.87 -9.27 9.76
N LEU A 85 -11.90 -8.43 9.90
CA LEU A 85 -12.06 -7.53 11.04
C LEU A 85 -12.20 -8.26 12.38
N ALA A 86 -12.83 -9.44 12.39
CA ALA A 86 -12.90 -10.28 13.61
C ALA A 86 -11.52 -10.68 14.17
N GLN A 87 -10.49 -10.70 13.34
CA GLN A 87 -9.11 -10.89 13.78
C GLN A 87 -8.44 -9.54 14.14
N ALA A 88 -8.64 -8.52 13.30
CA ALA A 88 -8.04 -7.21 13.45
C ALA A 88 -8.45 -6.50 14.76
N GLN A 89 -9.70 -6.72 15.25
CA GLN A 89 -10.22 -6.09 16.48
C GLN A 89 -9.41 -6.41 17.75
N THR A 90 -8.56 -7.42 17.73
CA THR A 90 -7.63 -7.74 18.84
C THR A 90 -6.62 -6.61 19.06
N TRP A 91 -6.34 -5.82 18.02
CA TRP A 91 -5.26 -4.85 18.02
C TRP A 91 -5.72 -3.39 18.16
N GLY A 92 -7.02 -3.12 18.02
CA GLY A 92 -7.57 -1.77 18.12
C GLY A 92 -9.03 -1.70 17.68
N GLU A 93 -9.50 -0.46 17.49
CA GLU A 93 -10.84 -0.19 16.99
C GLU A 93 -10.99 -0.70 15.56
N THR A 94 -12.15 -1.30 15.23
CA THR A 94 -12.44 -1.72 13.85
C THR A 94 -13.78 -1.18 13.38
N CYS A 95 -13.86 -0.83 12.10
CA CYS A 95 -15.04 -0.34 11.42
C CYS A 95 -15.36 -1.23 10.21
N LEU A 96 -16.53 -1.84 10.19
CA LEU A 96 -17.02 -2.58 9.02
C LEU A 96 -17.65 -1.59 8.05
N ALA A 97 -16.99 -1.32 6.93
CA ALA A 97 -17.51 -0.44 5.89
C ALA A 97 -16.93 -0.78 4.51
N ASP A 98 -17.76 -0.67 3.48
CA ASP A 98 -17.30 -0.64 2.09
C ASP A 98 -17.07 0.82 1.68
N VAL A 99 -15.85 1.29 1.87
CA VAL A 99 -15.45 2.68 1.61
C VAL A 99 -15.47 3.06 0.12
N GLU A 100 -15.66 2.11 -0.78
CA GLU A 100 -15.81 2.35 -2.22
C GLU A 100 -17.28 2.66 -2.59
N ASN A 101 -18.26 2.09 -1.86
CA ASN A 101 -19.67 2.15 -2.21
C ASN A 101 -20.56 2.80 -1.12
N GLN A 102 -20.00 3.15 0.03
CA GLN A 102 -20.70 3.77 1.15
C GLN A 102 -20.11 5.13 1.48
N ALA A 103 -20.81 5.88 2.34
CA ALA A 103 -20.28 7.13 2.89
C ALA A 103 -19.01 6.86 3.72
N TRP A 104 -18.10 7.84 3.73
CA TRP A 104 -16.91 7.81 4.58
C TRP A 104 -17.29 7.56 6.04
N PRO A 105 -16.76 6.51 6.70
CA PRO A 105 -17.23 6.12 8.05
C PRO A 105 -16.69 7.01 9.18
N PHE A 106 -15.76 7.92 8.89
CA PHE A 106 -15.11 8.77 9.88
C PHE A 106 -15.32 10.28 9.62
N PRO A 107 -16.57 10.77 9.48
CA PRO A 107 -16.80 12.19 9.18
C PRO A 107 -16.28 13.07 10.30
N GLY A 108 -15.35 13.99 9.97
CA GLY A 108 -14.77 14.94 10.93
C GLY A 108 -13.75 14.35 11.92
N ARG A 109 -13.50 13.03 11.89
CA ARG A 109 -12.42 12.43 12.69
C ARG A 109 -11.08 12.68 12.01
N LEU A 110 -10.09 13.08 12.80
CA LEU A 110 -8.73 13.31 12.35
C LEU A 110 -7.81 12.28 12.97
N PHE A 111 -6.83 11.81 12.18
CA PHE A 111 -5.85 10.80 12.58
C PHE A 111 -4.44 11.38 12.53
N ASP A 112 -3.60 11.00 13.49
CA ASP A 112 -2.17 11.36 13.52
C ASP A 112 -1.39 10.67 12.39
N ALA A 113 -1.93 9.57 11.86
CA ALA A 113 -1.45 8.99 10.61
C ALA A 113 -2.53 8.20 9.87
N VAL A 114 -2.34 8.05 8.57
CA VAL A 114 -3.10 7.13 7.71
C VAL A 114 -2.13 6.19 7.01
N VAL A 115 -2.35 4.89 7.19
CA VAL A 115 -1.58 3.81 6.54
C VAL A 115 -2.43 3.19 5.45
N ILE A 116 -1.86 3.06 4.25
CA ILE A 116 -2.52 2.45 3.10
C ILE A 116 -1.53 1.50 2.42
N THR A 117 -1.86 0.23 2.34
CA THR A 117 -1.02 -0.73 1.61
C THR A 117 -1.84 -1.61 0.69
N HIS A 118 -1.35 -1.81 -0.54
CA HIS A 118 -1.96 -2.66 -1.56
C HIS A 118 -3.44 -2.30 -1.87
N TYR A 119 -3.80 -1.04 -1.68
CA TYR A 119 -5.12 -0.51 -1.92
C TYR A 119 -5.03 0.78 -2.74
N LEU A 120 -5.94 0.94 -3.71
CA LEU A 120 -6.07 2.14 -4.54
C LEU A 120 -7.53 2.33 -4.94
N TRP A 121 -8.16 3.40 -4.42
CA TRP A 121 -9.46 3.87 -4.85
C TRP A 121 -9.43 5.40 -4.93
N ARG A 122 -9.19 5.91 -6.14
CA ARG A 122 -8.95 7.35 -6.38
C ARG A 122 -10.05 8.28 -5.87
N PRO A 123 -11.36 7.94 -6.00
CA PRO A 123 -12.42 8.80 -5.49
C PRO A 123 -12.38 9.04 -3.97
N LEU A 124 -11.70 8.18 -3.21
CA LEU A 124 -11.60 8.29 -1.75
C LEU A 124 -10.46 9.21 -1.29
N LEU A 125 -9.51 9.54 -2.15
CA LEU A 125 -8.30 10.29 -1.80
C LEU A 125 -8.57 11.63 -1.10
N PRO A 126 -9.56 12.47 -1.54
CA PRO A 126 -9.85 13.71 -0.84
C PRO A 126 -10.28 13.48 0.62
N GLN A 127 -11.07 12.45 0.91
CA GLN A 127 -11.51 12.11 2.26
C GLN A 127 -10.35 11.60 3.11
N ILE A 128 -9.48 10.77 2.51
CA ILE A 128 -8.27 10.27 3.19
C ILE A 128 -7.38 11.43 3.62
N LEU A 129 -7.06 12.35 2.71
CA LEU A 129 -6.21 13.50 3.01
C LEU A 129 -6.87 14.45 4.01
N ALA A 130 -8.19 14.68 3.90
CA ALA A 130 -8.95 15.51 4.84
C ALA A 130 -9.08 14.88 6.24
N SER A 131 -8.79 13.59 6.40
CA SER A 131 -8.78 12.91 7.70
C SER A 131 -7.42 12.92 8.40
N LEU A 132 -6.39 13.51 7.79
CA LEU A 132 -5.11 13.73 8.46
C LEU A 132 -5.20 14.94 9.39
N ALA A 133 -4.74 14.75 10.61
CA ALA A 133 -4.55 15.87 11.56
C ALA A 133 -3.45 16.83 11.05
N PRO A 134 -3.38 18.07 11.54
CA PRO A 134 -2.20 18.90 11.37
C PRO A 134 -0.95 18.11 11.81
N ASP A 135 0.11 18.13 11.00
CA ASP A 135 1.33 17.32 11.15
C ASP A 135 1.11 15.80 11.06
N GLY A 136 -0.06 15.36 10.66
CA GLY A 136 -0.39 13.96 10.45
C GLY A 136 0.37 13.35 9.27
N VAL A 137 0.71 12.06 9.40
CA VAL A 137 1.59 11.34 8.48
C VAL A 137 0.79 10.41 7.56
N LEU A 138 0.94 10.56 6.25
CA LEU A 138 0.48 9.57 5.27
C LEU A 138 1.62 8.58 4.97
N ILE A 139 1.37 7.29 5.16
CA ILE A 139 2.27 6.21 4.75
C ILE A 139 1.53 5.35 3.72
N HIS A 140 1.87 5.48 2.45
CA HIS A 140 1.16 4.78 1.38
C HIS A 140 2.14 4.00 0.50
N GLU A 141 1.85 2.72 0.26
CA GLU A 141 2.50 1.87 -0.74
C GLU A 141 1.44 1.07 -1.50
N THR A 142 1.44 1.14 -2.83
CA THR A 142 0.63 0.24 -3.65
C THR A 142 1.27 -0.03 -5.01
N PHE A 143 0.61 -0.86 -5.81
CA PHE A 143 1.11 -1.30 -7.10
C PHE A 143 1.13 -0.17 -8.13
N ALA A 144 2.13 -0.16 -9.00
CA ALA A 144 2.31 0.81 -10.07
C ALA A 144 2.27 0.16 -11.46
N GLN A 145 2.14 0.97 -12.49
CA GLN A 145 2.25 0.55 -13.89
C GLN A 145 3.55 -0.25 -14.12
N GLY A 146 3.45 -1.30 -14.89
CA GLY A 146 4.48 -2.33 -15.05
C GLY A 146 4.13 -3.62 -14.28
N ASN A 147 3.35 -3.54 -13.20
CA ASN A 147 2.99 -4.71 -12.40
C ASN A 147 2.15 -5.73 -13.17
N GLU A 148 1.40 -5.30 -14.19
CA GLU A 148 0.65 -6.16 -15.11
C GLU A 148 1.55 -7.15 -15.88
N THR A 149 2.84 -6.86 -15.97
CA THR A 149 3.83 -7.73 -16.67
C THR A 149 4.39 -8.85 -15.78
N VAL A 150 4.23 -8.73 -14.47
CA VAL A 150 4.83 -9.67 -13.50
C VAL A 150 3.79 -10.32 -12.58
N GLY A 151 2.57 -9.78 -12.50
CA GLY A 151 1.58 -10.36 -11.61
C GLY A 151 0.25 -9.60 -11.51
N ARG A 152 -0.37 -9.72 -10.35
CA ARG A 152 -1.62 -9.03 -10.03
C ARG A 152 -1.39 -8.02 -8.90
N PRO A 153 -2.18 -6.92 -8.86
CA PRO A 153 -3.20 -6.51 -9.82
C PRO A 153 -2.61 -6.17 -11.20
N SER A 154 -3.41 -6.40 -12.25
CA SER A 154 -3.02 -6.14 -13.64
C SER A 154 -3.94 -5.12 -14.35
N ARG A 155 -5.07 -4.74 -13.73
CA ARG A 155 -5.97 -3.74 -14.29
C ARG A 155 -5.43 -2.34 -14.04
N PRO A 156 -5.43 -1.45 -15.04
CA PRO A 156 -4.94 -0.07 -14.91
C PRO A 156 -5.58 0.71 -13.76
N ASP A 157 -6.86 0.44 -13.43
CA ASP A 157 -7.59 1.10 -12.34
C ASP A 157 -6.93 0.90 -10.98
N PHE A 158 -6.20 -0.22 -10.80
CA PHE A 158 -5.51 -0.59 -9.56
C PHE A 158 -3.99 -0.35 -9.61
N LEU A 159 -3.51 0.30 -10.67
CA LEU A 159 -2.09 0.59 -10.85
C LEU A 159 -1.89 2.11 -10.87
N LEU A 160 -0.98 2.59 -10.06
CA LEU A 160 -0.57 3.99 -10.05
C LEU A 160 0.16 4.35 -11.33
N ARG A 161 -0.17 5.48 -11.93
CA ARG A 161 0.63 6.10 -12.98
C ARG A 161 1.96 6.59 -12.40
N HIS A 162 2.96 6.73 -13.25
CA HIS A 162 4.25 7.28 -12.81
C HIS A 162 4.08 8.66 -12.17
N GLY A 163 4.57 8.82 -10.94
CA GLY A 163 4.49 10.08 -10.17
C GLY A 163 3.14 10.36 -9.49
N GLU A 164 2.14 9.49 -9.65
CA GLU A 164 0.78 9.77 -9.17
C GLU A 164 0.69 10.00 -7.65
N LEU A 165 1.49 9.31 -6.83
CA LEU A 165 1.50 9.57 -5.38
C LEU A 165 2.04 10.97 -5.04
N LEU A 166 2.94 11.52 -5.84
CA LEU A 166 3.41 12.90 -5.65
C LEU A 166 2.32 13.91 -6.00
N GLU A 167 1.58 13.67 -7.10
CA GLU A 167 0.41 14.49 -7.47
C GLU A 167 -0.65 14.47 -6.36
N MET A 168 -0.93 13.29 -5.80
CA MET A 168 -1.88 13.11 -4.69
C MET A 168 -1.49 13.85 -3.42
N CYS A 169 -0.20 13.98 -3.15
CA CYS A 169 0.33 14.64 -1.95
C CYS A 169 0.71 16.11 -2.23
N GLU A 170 0.15 16.74 -3.27
CA GLU A 170 0.39 18.16 -3.54
C GLU A 170 0.00 19.01 -2.31
N GLY A 171 0.91 19.91 -1.90
CA GLY A 171 0.74 20.75 -0.70
C GLY A 171 1.19 20.10 0.60
N MET A 172 1.54 18.81 0.61
CA MET A 172 2.12 18.13 1.75
C MET A 172 3.67 18.19 1.73
N HIS A 173 4.30 18.00 2.87
CA HIS A 173 5.76 17.81 2.93
C HIS A 173 6.12 16.36 2.60
N ILE A 174 6.77 16.12 1.45
CA ILE A 174 7.22 14.79 1.06
C ILE A 174 8.51 14.44 1.82
N VAL A 175 8.45 13.47 2.72
CA VAL A 175 9.63 12.98 3.47
C VAL A 175 10.38 11.93 2.66
N ALA A 176 9.65 11.02 2.01
CA ALA A 176 10.24 9.97 1.19
C ALA A 176 9.30 9.58 0.04
N TYR A 177 9.89 9.25 -1.10
CA TYR A 177 9.17 8.74 -2.26
C TYR A 177 10.03 7.73 -3.01
N GLU A 178 9.44 6.63 -3.39
CA GLU A 178 10.08 5.64 -4.25
C GLU A 178 9.08 5.14 -5.31
N ASN A 179 9.56 4.96 -6.52
CA ASN A 179 8.81 4.38 -7.63
C ASN A 179 9.75 3.44 -8.38
N GLY A 180 9.45 2.14 -8.36
CA GLY A 180 10.35 1.17 -8.97
C GLY A 180 9.89 -0.27 -8.82
N PHE A 181 10.83 -1.16 -9.05
CA PHE A 181 10.63 -2.60 -9.05
C PHE A 181 11.26 -3.24 -7.81
N ILE A 182 10.56 -4.19 -7.22
CA ILE A 182 11.03 -5.04 -6.11
C ILE A 182 11.13 -6.45 -6.65
N ASP A 183 12.31 -7.10 -6.52
CA ASP A 183 12.58 -8.42 -7.09
C ASP A 183 11.87 -9.57 -6.33
N ALA A 184 11.75 -9.46 -5.02
CA ALA A 184 11.24 -10.55 -4.19
C ALA A 184 10.22 -10.08 -3.14
N PRO A 185 8.92 -10.37 -3.32
CA PRO A 185 8.29 -10.87 -4.54
C PRO A 185 8.30 -9.82 -5.66
N ALA A 186 8.42 -10.30 -6.91
CA ALA A 186 8.48 -9.43 -8.09
C ALA A 186 7.22 -8.55 -8.19
N ARG A 187 7.39 -7.23 -8.15
CA ARG A 187 6.30 -6.25 -8.25
C ARG A 187 6.80 -4.86 -8.56
N PHE A 188 5.99 -4.10 -9.32
CA PHE A 188 6.18 -2.67 -9.47
C PHE A 188 5.35 -1.94 -8.42
N VAL A 189 5.96 -1.01 -7.72
CA VAL A 189 5.32 -0.24 -6.64
C VAL A 189 5.65 1.24 -6.74
N GLN A 190 4.73 2.03 -6.22
CA GLN A 190 4.97 3.41 -5.83
C GLN A 190 4.69 3.53 -4.35
N ARG A 191 5.52 4.29 -3.63
CA ARG A 191 5.36 4.50 -2.19
C ARG A 191 5.80 5.89 -1.77
N VAL A 192 5.07 6.45 -0.83
CA VAL A 192 5.28 7.81 -0.32
C VAL A 192 5.11 7.85 1.18
N VAL A 193 5.89 8.72 1.81
CA VAL A 193 5.63 9.25 3.15
C VAL A 193 5.54 10.75 3.01
N ALA A 194 4.39 11.27 3.39
CA ALA A 194 4.09 12.69 3.33
C ALA A 194 3.50 13.17 4.66
N VAL A 195 3.79 14.38 5.04
CA VAL A 195 3.27 15.01 6.28
C VAL A 195 2.35 16.16 5.91
N GLN A 196 1.15 16.17 6.48
CA GLN A 196 0.19 17.25 6.33
C GLN A 196 0.77 18.51 6.97
N SER A 197 0.90 19.59 6.20
CA SER A 197 1.40 20.86 6.73
C SER A 197 0.45 21.41 7.78
N GLY A 198 0.94 21.61 9.00
CA GLY A 198 0.20 22.30 10.05
C GLY A 198 0.17 23.81 9.82
N PRO A 199 -0.68 24.55 10.55
CA PRO A 199 -0.83 26.02 10.39
C PRO A 199 0.41 26.81 10.80
N ASP A 200 1.30 26.25 11.62
CA ASP A 200 2.43 26.98 12.27
C ASP A 200 3.81 26.61 11.70
N HIS A 201 3.93 26.35 10.39
CA HIS A 201 5.23 26.06 9.77
C HIS A 201 6.19 27.28 9.70
N THR A 202 6.31 28.02 10.79
CA THR A 202 7.32 29.08 10.92
C THR A 202 8.73 28.55 11.19
N HIS A 203 8.85 27.25 11.53
CA HIS A 203 10.12 26.61 11.84
C HIS A 203 10.43 25.43 10.92
N THR A 204 11.70 25.21 10.61
CA THR A 204 12.17 24.04 9.87
C THR A 204 11.95 22.77 10.72
N VAL A 205 10.98 21.94 10.34
CA VAL A 205 10.76 20.64 10.96
C VAL A 205 11.81 19.65 10.42
N ARG A 206 12.37 18.83 11.31
CA ARG A 206 13.33 17.77 10.96
C ARG A 206 12.66 16.42 10.99
N TYR A 207 12.58 15.77 9.84
CA TYR A 207 12.07 14.40 9.71
C TYR A 207 13.28 13.45 9.57
N PRO A 208 13.60 12.65 10.61
CA PRO A 208 14.71 11.70 10.51
C PRO A 208 14.41 10.63 9.47
N LEU A 209 15.38 10.32 8.60
CA LEU A 209 15.23 9.31 7.54
C LEU A 209 15.57 7.89 8.01
N SER A 210 16.11 7.76 9.21
CA SER A 210 16.47 6.49 9.84
C SER A 210 16.23 6.57 11.34
N VAL A 211 15.85 5.44 11.93
CA VAL A 211 15.90 5.24 13.40
C VAL A 211 17.27 4.66 13.69
N GLU A 212 18.03 5.32 14.55
CA GLU A 212 19.29 4.76 15.11
C GLU A 212 19.01 3.63 16.10
#